data_33acec64f6c080046f332aabb75911f8
#
_entry.id   33acec64f6c080046f332aabb75911f8
#
_cell.length_a   1.000
_cell.length_b   1.000
_cell.length_c   1.000
_cell.angle_alpha   90.00
_cell.angle_beta   90.00
_cell.angle_gamma   90.00
#
_symmetry.space_group_name_H-M   'P 1'
#
loop_
_entity.id
_entity.type
_entity.pdbx_description
1 polymer ?
#
loop_
_entity_poly.entity_id
_entity_poly.type
_entity_poly.pdbx_seq_one_letter_code
_entity_poly.pdbx_strand_id
1 'polypeptide(L)'
;MDATDTRYGTVTPEDGGGARLEFRRTWPDDSDDVWAALTDPERTQRWIGRYEGERSAGATGQFAMTFEGEGPAEAVTIVECRECHRLVLHFPGTDWRIELDLVSQRGGTTLIFVQRLADAAAVPDIATGWHWYLDKLDAELSGTQPPTDWDAFLAEVGPHYGWTPS
;
A
#
# COMPACT_ATOMS: atom_id res chain seq x y z
N MET A 1 -23.46 -2.84 -17.76
CA MET A 1 -22.20 -3.56 -17.76
C MET A 1 -21.37 -3.12 -16.58
N ASP A 2 -21.14 -4.04 -15.69
CA ASP A 2 -20.35 -3.71 -14.51
C ASP A 2 -18.90 -3.59 -14.88
N ALA A 3 -18.40 -2.38 -14.87
CA ALA A 3 -16.98 -2.22 -14.92
C ALA A 3 -16.45 -2.79 -13.59
N THR A 4 -15.73 -3.89 -13.65
CA THR A 4 -15.01 -4.37 -12.48
C THR A 4 -14.13 -3.25 -12.02
N ASP A 5 -14.34 -2.79 -10.80
CA ASP A 5 -13.49 -1.73 -10.26
C ASP A 5 -12.10 -2.32 -10.02
N THR A 6 -11.15 -1.92 -10.86
CA THR A 6 -9.78 -2.44 -10.81
C THR A 6 -8.99 -1.93 -9.61
N ARG A 7 -9.57 -1.01 -8.82
CA ARG A 7 -8.91 -0.52 -7.60
C ARG A 7 -8.98 -1.52 -6.45
N TYR A 8 -9.93 -2.46 -6.50
CA TYR A 8 -10.07 -3.46 -5.43
C TYR A 8 -8.95 -4.48 -5.46
N GLY A 9 -8.49 -4.85 -4.28
CA GLY A 9 -7.50 -5.91 -4.13
C GLY A 9 -8.12 -7.29 -4.31
N THR A 10 -7.26 -8.25 -4.61
CA THR A 10 -7.62 -9.66 -4.73
C THR A 10 -7.08 -10.39 -3.52
N VAL A 11 -7.93 -11.20 -2.89
CA VAL A 11 -7.56 -12.01 -1.72
C VAL A 11 -7.55 -13.47 -2.13
N THR A 12 -6.42 -14.14 -1.93
CA THR A 12 -6.26 -15.55 -2.25
C THR A 12 -5.94 -16.30 -0.97
N PRO A 13 -6.73 -17.32 -0.60
CA PRO A 13 -6.41 -18.14 0.58
C PRO A 13 -5.07 -18.84 0.40
N GLU A 14 -4.35 -18.97 1.53
CA GLU A 14 -3.08 -19.69 1.56
C GLU A 14 -3.13 -20.80 2.59
N ASP A 15 -2.22 -21.76 2.50
CA ASP A 15 -2.13 -22.88 3.44
C ASP A 15 -1.88 -22.34 4.85
N GLY A 16 -2.43 -23.04 5.84
CA GLY A 16 -2.25 -22.65 7.23
C GLY A 16 -3.19 -21.59 7.74
N GLY A 17 -4.23 -21.23 6.97
CA GLY A 17 -5.24 -20.25 7.39
C GLY A 17 -4.88 -18.81 7.07
N GLY A 18 -3.83 -18.59 6.30
CA GLY A 18 -3.43 -17.25 5.86
C GLY A 18 -4.08 -16.81 4.57
N ALA A 19 -3.68 -15.65 4.09
CA ALA A 19 -4.18 -15.10 2.83
C ALA A 19 -3.11 -14.25 2.15
N ARG A 20 -3.19 -14.19 0.83
CA ARG A 20 -2.36 -13.31 0.01
C ARG A 20 -3.24 -12.18 -0.50
N LEU A 21 -2.84 -10.96 -0.18
CA LEU A 21 -3.53 -9.75 -0.62
C LEU A 21 -2.72 -9.11 -1.74
N GLU A 22 -3.34 -8.85 -2.86
CA GLU A 22 -2.69 -8.20 -3.99
C GLU A 22 -3.54 -7.05 -4.52
N PHE A 23 -2.89 -5.89 -4.71
CA PHE A 23 -3.47 -4.76 -5.41
C PHE A 23 -2.67 -4.47 -6.67
N ARG A 24 -3.37 -4.06 -7.74
CA ARG A 24 -2.73 -3.58 -8.96
C ARG A 24 -3.30 -2.21 -9.29
N ARG A 25 -2.40 -1.24 -9.43
CA ARG A 25 -2.78 0.13 -9.77
C ARG A 25 -1.95 0.58 -10.96
N THR A 26 -2.58 1.22 -11.92
CA THR A 26 -1.92 1.66 -13.15
C THR A 26 -2.16 3.15 -13.35
N TRP A 27 -1.08 3.87 -13.70
CA TRP A 27 -1.12 5.30 -13.96
C TRP A 27 -0.40 5.60 -15.27
N PRO A 28 -0.75 6.72 -15.95
CA PRO A 28 -0.02 7.12 -17.16
C PRO A 28 1.38 7.64 -16.90
N ASP A 29 1.74 7.83 -15.63
CA ASP A 29 3.05 8.34 -15.21
C ASP A 29 4.15 7.32 -15.48
N ASP A 30 5.36 7.81 -15.71
CA ASP A 30 6.50 6.91 -15.90
C ASP A 30 6.96 6.32 -14.55
N SER A 31 7.82 5.30 -14.62
CA SER A 31 8.23 4.59 -13.41
C SER A 31 9.07 5.46 -12.48
N ASP A 32 9.76 6.48 -12.98
CA ASP A 32 10.53 7.40 -12.14
C ASP A 32 9.59 8.19 -11.23
N ASP A 33 8.48 8.68 -11.77
CA ASP A 33 7.52 9.47 -11.00
C ASP A 33 6.78 8.60 -9.98
N VAL A 34 6.36 7.41 -10.39
CA VAL A 34 5.70 6.48 -9.47
C VAL A 34 6.66 6.06 -8.35
N TRP A 35 7.93 5.78 -8.70
CA TRP A 35 8.94 5.44 -7.70
C TRP A 35 9.15 6.57 -6.70
N ALA A 36 9.19 7.81 -7.17
CA ALA A 36 9.33 8.97 -6.29
C ALA A 36 8.14 9.06 -5.33
N ALA A 37 6.92 8.81 -5.81
CA ALA A 37 5.74 8.81 -4.95
C ALA A 37 5.79 7.72 -3.87
N LEU A 38 6.48 6.61 -4.14
CA LEU A 38 6.63 5.50 -3.21
C LEU A 38 7.81 5.65 -2.24
N THR A 39 8.80 6.47 -2.56
CA THR A 39 10.06 6.49 -1.80
C THR A 39 10.52 7.87 -1.34
N ASP A 40 10.13 8.94 -2.02
CA ASP A 40 10.51 10.28 -1.64
C ASP A 40 9.70 10.72 -0.43
N PRO A 41 10.33 11.03 0.72
CA PRO A 41 9.59 11.40 1.93
C PRO A 41 8.62 12.57 1.75
N GLU A 42 8.96 13.55 0.91
CA GLU A 42 8.05 14.66 0.64
C GLU A 42 6.78 14.21 -0.10
N ARG A 43 6.90 13.15 -0.90
CA ARG A 43 5.76 12.60 -1.63
C ARG A 43 5.00 11.59 -0.77
N THR A 44 5.70 10.68 -0.09
CA THR A 44 5.05 9.64 0.72
C THR A 44 4.25 10.21 1.87
N GLN A 45 4.71 11.31 2.48
CA GLN A 45 3.98 11.93 3.59
C GLN A 45 2.61 12.47 3.17
N ARG A 46 2.40 12.70 1.89
CA ARG A 46 1.12 13.21 1.39
C ARG A 46 0.04 12.14 1.31
N TRP A 47 0.44 10.87 1.25
CA TRP A 47 -0.55 9.79 1.10
C TRP A 47 -0.48 8.71 2.17
N ILE A 48 0.66 8.49 2.82
CA ILE A 48 0.75 7.45 3.83
C ILE A 48 1.59 7.86 5.05
N GLY A 49 2.82 8.30 4.85
CA GLY A 49 3.71 8.62 5.97
C GLY A 49 5.11 8.96 5.50
N ARG A 50 6.02 9.08 6.46
CA ARG A 50 7.38 9.51 6.20
C ARG A 50 8.38 8.50 6.76
N TYR A 51 9.27 8.04 5.89
CA TYR A 51 10.39 7.18 6.27
C TYR A 51 11.61 8.05 6.57
N GLU A 52 12.29 7.77 7.67
CA GLU A 52 13.56 8.40 8.02
C GLU A 52 14.62 7.33 8.21
N GLY A 53 15.70 7.43 7.44
CA GLY A 53 16.80 6.49 7.45
C GLY A 53 17.43 6.33 6.09
N GLU A 54 18.44 5.46 6.00
CA GLU A 54 19.05 5.15 4.72
C GLU A 54 18.07 4.39 3.82
N ARG A 55 18.13 4.64 2.53
CA ARG A 55 17.21 4.05 1.55
C ARG A 55 17.88 2.98 0.68
N SER A 56 18.69 2.14 1.33
CA SER A 56 19.37 1.05 0.63
C SER A 56 18.99 -0.29 1.24
N ALA A 57 19.13 -1.35 0.45
CA ALA A 57 18.83 -2.71 0.92
C ALA A 57 19.65 -3.04 2.16
N GLY A 58 18.99 -3.61 3.17
CA GLY A 58 19.58 -3.94 4.45
C GLY A 58 19.47 -2.84 5.50
N ALA A 59 19.09 -1.62 5.12
CA ALA A 59 18.96 -0.52 6.07
C ALA A 59 17.67 -0.64 6.89
N THR A 60 17.75 -0.22 8.15
CA THR A 60 16.58 -0.12 9.02
C THR A 60 16.40 1.34 9.41
N GLY A 61 15.20 1.84 9.26
CA GLY A 61 14.85 3.21 9.62
C GLY A 61 13.54 3.25 10.39
N GLN A 62 12.94 4.45 10.45
CA GLN A 62 11.70 4.68 11.17
C GLN A 62 10.64 5.20 10.22
N PHE A 63 9.43 4.69 10.33
CA PHE A 63 8.29 5.12 9.52
C PHE A 63 7.19 5.66 10.42
N ALA A 64 6.78 6.90 10.15
CA ALA A 64 5.70 7.55 10.89
C ALA A 64 4.52 7.79 9.95
N MET A 65 3.33 7.32 10.37
CA MET A 65 2.10 7.52 9.59
C MET A 65 1.63 8.95 9.71
N THR A 66 1.36 9.59 8.59
CA THR A 66 0.94 11.01 8.57
C THR A 66 -0.51 11.18 9.03
N PHE A 67 -1.37 10.22 8.71
CA PHE A 67 -2.82 10.39 8.86
C PHE A 67 -3.43 9.60 10.01
N GLU A 68 -2.61 8.96 10.84
CA GLU A 68 -3.11 8.15 11.96
C GLU A 68 -2.79 8.77 13.32
N GLY A 69 -2.63 10.08 13.35
CA GLY A 69 -2.38 10.81 14.58
C GLY A 69 -0.92 10.73 15.01
N GLU A 70 -0.66 11.15 16.25
CA GLU A 70 0.68 11.19 16.82
C GLU A 70 1.03 9.85 17.47
N GLY A 71 1.18 8.82 16.65
CA GLY A 71 1.68 7.54 17.14
C GLY A 71 3.20 7.48 17.08
N PRO A 72 3.81 6.53 17.80
CA PRO A 72 5.24 6.31 17.68
C PRO A 72 5.60 5.83 16.28
N ALA A 73 6.77 6.20 15.80
CA ALA A 73 7.29 5.70 14.54
C ALA A 73 7.57 4.20 14.68
N GLU A 74 7.38 3.47 13.60
CA GLU A 74 7.67 2.04 13.56
C GLU A 74 8.99 1.79 12.86
N ALA A 75 9.75 0.81 13.36
CA ALA A 75 10.94 0.37 12.66
C ALA A 75 10.55 -0.32 11.36
N VAL A 76 11.27 -0.04 10.30
CA VAL A 76 11.09 -0.71 9.01
C VAL A 76 12.46 -1.04 8.42
N THR A 77 12.61 -2.26 7.93
CA THR A 77 13.82 -2.71 7.26
C THR A 77 13.56 -2.78 5.75
N ILE A 78 14.45 -2.20 4.97
CA ILE A 78 14.41 -2.32 3.52
C ILE A 78 15.09 -3.65 3.18
N VAL A 79 14.29 -4.65 2.80
CA VAL A 79 14.80 -5.99 2.50
C VAL A 79 15.42 -6.03 1.11
N GLU A 80 14.76 -5.37 0.16
CA GLU A 80 15.23 -5.29 -1.22
C GLU A 80 14.86 -3.93 -1.78
N CYS A 81 15.78 -3.32 -2.54
CA CYS A 81 15.51 -2.05 -3.20
C CYS A 81 16.20 -2.04 -4.55
N ARG A 82 15.41 -2.13 -5.62
CA ARG A 82 15.88 -1.95 -6.99
C ARG A 82 15.14 -0.76 -7.57
N GLU A 83 15.85 0.34 -7.71
CA GLU A 83 15.27 1.62 -8.11
C GLU A 83 14.37 1.48 -9.33
N CYS A 84 13.16 2.02 -9.21
CA CYS A 84 12.11 1.99 -10.25
C CYS A 84 11.58 0.60 -10.59
N HIS A 85 11.95 -0.44 -9.84
CA HIS A 85 11.55 -1.80 -10.16
C HIS A 85 10.94 -2.56 -8.98
N ARG A 86 11.60 -2.55 -7.82
CA ARG A 86 11.13 -3.39 -6.72
C ARG A 86 11.56 -2.83 -5.37
N LEU A 87 10.62 -2.80 -4.43
CA LEU A 87 10.88 -2.43 -3.04
C LEU A 87 10.20 -3.45 -2.14
N VAL A 88 10.97 -4.05 -1.24
CA VAL A 88 10.44 -4.98 -0.25
C VAL A 88 10.75 -4.44 1.13
N LEU A 89 9.72 -4.31 1.95
CA LEU A 89 9.81 -3.77 3.30
C LEU A 89 9.38 -4.82 4.31
N HIS A 90 10.05 -4.83 5.46
CA HIS A 90 9.68 -5.65 6.60
C HIS A 90 9.51 -4.78 7.83
N PHE A 91 8.39 -4.93 8.52
CA PHE A 91 8.07 -4.22 9.75
C PHE A 91 8.22 -5.21 10.92
N PRO A 92 9.36 -5.22 11.63
CA PRO A 92 9.60 -6.25 12.64
C PRO A 92 8.58 -6.25 13.78
N GLY A 93 7.98 -5.10 14.11
CA GLY A 93 7.00 -5.02 15.19
C GLY A 93 5.72 -5.81 14.93
N THR A 94 5.32 -5.92 13.67
CA THR A 94 4.12 -6.66 13.26
C THR A 94 4.44 -7.91 12.46
N ASP A 95 5.71 -8.06 12.08
CA ASP A 95 6.18 -9.08 11.15
C ASP A 95 5.51 -8.97 9.78
N TRP A 96 5.12 -7.76 9.39
CA TRP A 96 4.55 -7.52 8.07
C TRP A 96 5.65 -7.42 7.03
N ARG A 97 5.40 -8.06 5.89
CA ARG A 97 6.28 -7.95 4.72
C ARG A 97 5.45 -7.42 3.56
N ILE A 98 5.86 -6.28 3.03
CA ILE A 98 5.18 -5.59 1.94
C ILE A 98 6.08 -5.66 0.72
N GLU A 99 5.55 -6.12 -0.41
CA GLU A 99 6.30 -6.21 -1.66
C GLU A 99 5.66 -5.29 -2.69
N LEU A 100 6.47 -4.43 -3.28
CA LEU A 100 6.05 -3.47 -4.30
C LEU A 100 6.87 -3.71 -5.56
N ASP A 101 6.20 -4.02 -6.66
CA ASP A 101 6.84 -4.17 -7.95
C ASP A 101 6.28 -3.14 -8.92
N LEU A 102 7.15 -2.50 -9.68
CA LEU A 102 6.75 -1.59 -10.74
C LEU A 102 7.02 -2.23 -12.09
N VAL A 103 5.99 -2.27 -12.93
CA VAL A 103 6.10 -2.78 -14.29
C VAL A 103 5.84 -1.63 -15.24
N SER A 104 6.87 -1.25 -16.00
CA SER A 104 6.73 -0.24 -17.04
C SER A 104 6.07 -0.86 -18.26
N GLN A 105 5.12 -0.15 -18.82
CA GLN A 105 4.44 -0.62 -20.01
C GLN A 105 4.13 0.57 -20.91
N ARG A 106 3.68 0.28 -22.12
CA ARG A 106 3.36 1.36 -23.05
C ARG A 106 2.25 2.22 -22.44
N GLY A 107 2.55 3.50 -22.25
CA GLY A 107 1.61 4.48 -21.74
C GLY A 107 1.53 4.58 -20.24
N GLY A 108 2.44 3.94 -19.50
CA GLY A 108 2.44 4.14 -18.05
C GLY A 108 3.16 3.09 -17.23
N THR A 109 2.78 3.02 -15.97
CA THR A 109 3.40 2.13 -14.99
C THR A 109 2.32 1.45 -14.16
N THR A 110 2.50 0.16 -13.91
CA THR A 110 1.65 -0.61 -13.01
C THR A 110 2.40 -0.92 -11.72
N LEU A 111 1.79 -0.60 -10.58
CA LEU A 111 2.26 -1.04 -9.27
C LEU A 111 1.55 -2.35 -8.93
N ILE A 112 2.33 -3.34 -8.52
CA ILE A 112 1.81 -4.58 -7.95
C ILE A 112 2.21 -4.60 -6.47
N PHE A 113 1.20 -4.49 -5.61
CA PHE A 113 1.37 -4.50 -4.16
C PHE A 113 0.96 -5.87 -3.64
N VAL A 114 1.81 -6.50 -2.83
CA VAL A 114 1.49 -7.80 -2.24
C VAL A 114 1.82 -7.79 -0.75
N GLN A 115 0.88 -8.27 0.06
CA GLN A 115 1.12 -8.59 1.46
C GLN A 115 0.51 -9.96 1.75
N ARG A 116 1.28 -10.83 2.40
CA ARG A 116 0.76 -12.10 2.90
C ARG A 116 0.43 -11.95 4.37
N LEU A 117 -0.77 -12.41 4.74
CA LEU A 117 -1.28 -12.34 6.10
C LEU A 117 -1.26 -13.74 6.70
N ALA A 118 -0.72 -13.86 7.91
CA ALA A 118 -0.69 -15.14 8.60
C ALA A 118 -2.08 -15.62 8.98
N ASP A 119 -3.01 -14.69 9.23
CA ASP A 119 -4.38 -14.99 9.62
C ASP A 119 -5.36 -14.28 8.67
N ALA A 120 -6.13 -15.07 7.95
CA ALA A 120 -7.13 -14.54 7.01
C ALA A 120 -8.20 -13.71 7.71
N ALA A 121 -8.42 -13.88 9.02
CA ALA A 121 -9.38 -13.07 9.77
C ALA A 121 -9.00 -11.59 9.81
N ALA A 122 -7.73 -11.25 9.58
CA ALA A 122 -7.27 -9.87 9.55
C ALA A 122 -7.53 -9.18 8.20
N VAL A 123 -7.93 -9.92 7.17
CA VAL A 123 -8.13 -9.39 5.82
C VAL A 123 -9.07 -8.19 5.77
N PRO A 124 -10.27 -8.24 6.39
CA PRO A 124 -11.19 -7.11 6.24
C PRO A 124 -10.60 -5.76 6.65
N ASP A 125 -9.91 -5.71 7.77
CA ASP A 125 -9.33 -4.47 8.27
C ASP A 125 -8.09 -4.05 7.46
N ILE A 126 -7.21 -5.00 7.20
CA ILE A 126 -5.93 -4.70 6.54
C ILE A 126 -6.16 -4.34 5.07
N ALA A 127 -7.00 -5.11 4.37
CA ALA A 127 -7.27 -4.84 2.96
C ALA A 127 -7.99 -3.49 2.77
N THR A 128 -8.95 -3.17 3.63
CA THR A 128 -9.65 -1.89 3.56
C THR A 128 -8.69 -0.74 3.85
N GLY A 129 -7.79 -0.91 4.81
CA GLY A 129 -6.78 0.09 5.12
C GLY A 129 -5.84 0.34 3.95
N TRP A 130 -5.34 -0.70 3.30
CA TRP A 130 -4.47 -0.53 2.13
C TRP A 130 -5.23 0.07 0.94
N HIS A 131 -6.48 -0.32 0.72
CA HIS A 131 -7.29 0.29 -0.33
C HIS A 131 -7.40 1.81 -0.10
N TRP A 132 -7.62 2.22 1.15
CA TRP A 132 -7.68 3.62 1.54
C TRP A 132 -6.38 4.36 1.18
N TYR A 133 -5.23 3.79 1.57
CA TYR A 133 -3.95 4.44 1.30
C TYR A 133 -3.59 4.42 -0.18
N LEU A 134 -3.93 3.35 -0.91
CA LEU A 134 -3.67 3.31 -2.34
C LEU A 134 -4.56 4.29 -3.10
N ASP A 135 -5.77 4.55 -2.62
CA ASP A 135 -6.61 5.62 -3.20
C ASP A 135 -5.99 7.00 -2.95
N LYS A 136 -5.34 7.19 -1.80
CA LYS A 136 -4.59 8.41 -1.55
C LYS A 136 -3.37 8.53 -2.46
N LEU A 137 -2.71 7.41 -2.77
CA LEU A 137 -1.62 7.39 -3.74
C LEU A 137 -2.12 7.75 -5.14
N ASP A 138 -3.27 7.23 -5.54
CA ASP A 138 -3.91 7.60 -6.80
C ASP A 138 -4.10 9.12 -6.88
N ALA A 139 -4.59 9.71 -5.80
CA ALA A 139 -4.80 11.16 -5.74
C ALA A 139 -3.49 11.94 -5.85
N GLU A 140 -2.44 11.46 -5.21
CA GLU A 140 -1.12 12.10 -5.28
C GLU A 140 -0.57 12.09 -6.70
N LEU A 141 -0.72 10.98 -7.41
CA LEU A 141 -0.21 10.85 -8.78
C LEU A 141 -1.10 11.53 -9.81
N SER A 142 -2.41 11.53 -9.61
CA SER A 142 -3.38 12.06 -10.58
C SER A 142 -3.79 13.50 -10.29
N GLY A 143 -3.42 14.07 -9.14
CA GLY A 143 -3.82 15.41 -8.74
C GLY A 143 -5.30 15.54 -8.39
N THR A 144 -5.94 14.43 -8.01
CA THR A 144 -7.35 14.40 -7.65
C THR A 144 -7.52 14.51 -6.14
N GLN A 145 -8.77 14.55 -5.67
CA GLN A 145 -9.07 14.62 -4.24
C GLN A 145 -8.89 13.26 -3.59
N PRO A 146 -8.09 13.16 -2.53
CA PRO A 146 -7.97 11.92 -1.79
C PRO A 146 -9.21 11.67 -0.93
N PRO A 147 -9.49 10.40 -0.57
CA PRO A 147 -10.56 10.11 0.38
C PRO A 147 -10.21 10.70 1.76
N THR A 148 -11.21 11.26 2.43
CA THR A 148 -11.01 11.91 3.73
C THR A 148 -11.98 11.43 4.81
N ASP A 149 -13.08 10.79 4.43
CA ASP A 149 -14.08 10.29 5.37
C ASP A 149 -13.92 8.77 5.51
N TRP A 150 -13.20 8.37 6.56
CA TRP A 150 -12.92 6.94 6.80
C TRP A 150 -14.20 6.14 7.03
N ASP A 151 -15.15 6.67 7.80
CA ASP A 151 -16.37 5.92 8.10
C ASP A 151 -17.19 5.65 6.84
N ALA A 152 -17.32 6.64 5.98
CA ALA A 152 -18.02 6.46 4.70
C ALA A 152 -17.26 5.48 3.80
N PHE A 153 -15.93 5.58 3.76
CA PHE A 153 -15.09 4.68 2.98
C PHE A 153 -15.22 3.25 3.47
N LEU A 154 -15.15 3.05 4.78
CA LEU A 154 -15.27 1.72 5.38
C LEU A 154 -16.63 1.10 5.07
N ALA A 155 -17.70 1.88 5.14
CA ALA A 155 -19.04 1.39 4.83
C ALA A 155 -19.19 0.98 3.36
N GLU A 156 -18.51 1.68 2.45
CA GLU A 156 -18.59 1.42 1.02
C GLU A 156 -17.66 0.29 0.58
N VAL A 157 -16.42 0.32 1.03
CA VAL A 157 -15.34 -0.55 0.54
C VAL A 157 -15.17 -1.78 1.43
N GLY A 158 -15.33 -1.62 2.73
CA GLY A 158 -15.10 -2.70 3.68
C GLY A 158 -15.84 -4.01 3.38
N PRO A 159 -17.14 -3.95 3.02
CA PRO A 159 -17.88 -5.19 2.74
C PRO A 159 -17.29 -6.04 1.62
N HIS A 160 -16.62 -5.41 0.66
CA HIS A 160 -15.94 -6.14 -0.41
C HIS A 160 -14.89 -7.09 0.15
N TYR A 161 -14.26 -6.72 1.26
CA TYR A 161 -13.21 -7.51 1.91
C TYR A 161 -13.73 -8.33 3.10
N GLY A 162 -15.05 -8.35 3.31
CA GLY A 162 -15.67 -9.13 4.38
C GLY A 162 -15.89 -8.38 5.67
N TRP A 163 -15.64 -7.07 5.71
CA TRP A 163 -15.92 -6.25 6.87
C TRP A 163 -17.45 -6.11 7.04
N THR A 164 -17.90 -6.21 8.29
CA THR A 164 -19.31 -6.00 8.63
C THR A 164 -19.39 -5.03 9.81
N PRO A 165 -20.41 -4.16 9.81
CA PRO A 165 -20.61 -3.27 10.95
C PRO A 165 -20.99 -4.07 12.19
N SER A 166 -20.50 -3.66 13.35
CA SER A 166 -20.82 -4.29 14.63
C SER A 166 -22.06 -3.68 15.26
#